data_86a72eb9c9056a1e5c802f042ab1bf24
#
_entry.id   86a72eb9c9056a1e5c802f042ab1bf24
#
_cell.length_a   1.000
_cell.length_b   1.000
_cell.length_c   1.000
_cell.angle_alpha   90.00
_cell.angle_beta   90.00
_cell.angle_gamma   90.00
#
_symmetry.space_group_name_H-M   'P 1'
#
loop_
_entity.id
_entity.type
_entity.pdbx_description
1 polymer ?
#
loop_
_entity_poly.entity_id
_entity_poly.type
_entity_poly.pdbx_seq_one_letter_code
_entity_poly.pdbx_strand_id
1 'polypeptide(L)'
;MVTHSKFDSAMSSSPLDTNVRLPYRFKTFSCKAQYQMVLATLHKLQESGFYWSSITGKEANAILAAEATGTFLVRDSSDNRHLFTLSVKTSMGTKNLRIQCDASSFYLQTDPKNISSVPHFDCILKLVHYYMPLSKGNSRSGNTFYIYSSGDKIPLELIRPLSCSLSTLQHLCRKTVNGHLDISSKGDQLPHPLKEFLKEYDSPI
;
A
#
# COMPACT_ATOMS: atom_id res chain seq x y z
N MET A 1 -23.62 17.62 12.59
CA MET A 1 -23.01 17.92 13.90
C MET A 1 -21.55 17.51 13.80
N VAL A 2 -20.63 18.47 13.63
CA VAL A 2 -19.20 18.18 13.53
C VAL A 2 -18.67 18.09 14.95
N THR A 3 -18.43 16.88 15.44
CA THR A 3 -17.73 16.71 16.71
C THR A 3 -16.24 16.95 16.44
N HIS A 4 -15.74 18.09 16.85
CA HIS A 4 -14.29 18.32 16.99
C HIS A 4 -13.78 17.27 17.96
N SER A 5 -13.05 16.27 17.43
CA SER A 5 -12.43 15.28 18.28
C SER A 5 -11.32 15.95 19.07
N LYS A 6 -11.15 15.53 20.33
CA LYS A 6 -10.04 15.97 21.22
C LYS A 6 -8.63 15.67 20.67
N PHE A 7 -8.54 15.22 19.41
CA PHE A 7 -7.30 14.91 18.71
C PHE A 7 -6.56 16.13 18.15
N ASP A 8 -7.25 17.25 17.88
CA ASP A 8 -6.60 18.43 17.30
C ASP A 8 -5.50 19.05 18.19
N SER A 9 -5.64 18.91 19.52
CA SER A 9 -4.66 19.45 20.46
C SER A 9 -3.41 18.56 20.64
N ALA A 10 -3.48 17.27 20.31
CA ALA A 10 -2.36 16.33 20.43
C ALA A 10 -1.50 16.23 19.17
N MET A 11 -1.98 16.76 18.04
CA MET A 11 -1.28 16.74 16.76
C MET A 11 -0.22 17.83 16.62
N SER A 12 -0.27 18.89 17.44
CA SER A 12 0.64 20.05 17.30
C SER A 12 2.04 19.86 17.87
N SER A 13 2.35 18.70 18.46
CA SER A 13 3.62 18.44 19.13
C SER A 13 4.45 17.28 18.55
N SER A 14 4.12 16.78 17.36
CA SER A 14 4.90 15.75 16.70
C SER A 14 5.89 16.38 15.70
N PRO A 15 7.20 16.06 15.77
CA PRO A 15 8.20 16.61 14.86
C PRO A 15 8.19 15.98 13.45
N LEU A 16 7.09 15.34 13.05
CA LEU A 16 6.92 14.80 11.72
C LEU A 16 6.53 15.93 10.77
N ASP A 17 7.34 16.09 9.76
CA ASP A 17 7.31 17.08 8.70
C ASP A 17 5.87 17.41 8.24
N THR A 18 5.49 18.68 8.33
CA THR A 18 4.14 19.21 8.14
C THR A 18 3.66 19.22 6.68
N ASN A 19 4.39 18.58 5.74
CA ASN A 19 4.06 18.56 4.32
C ASN A 19 3.27 17.34 3.83
N VAL A 20 2.95 16.39 4.70
CA VAL A 20 2.10 15.26 4.31
C VAL A 20 0.64 15.73 4.27
N ARG A 21 0.18 16.16 3.11
CA ARG A 21 -1.24 16.43 2.88
C ARG A 21 -2.00 15.11 2.89
N LEU A 22 -2.72 14.83 3.97
CA LEU A 22 -3.75 13.80 3.96
C LEU A 22 -4.79 14.15 2.88
N PRO A 23 -5.34 13.17 2.17
CA PRO A 23 -6.38 13.40 1.16
C PRO A 23 -7.49 14.29 1.72
N TYR A 24 -7.97 15.22 0.93
CA TYR A 24 -8.90 16.31 1.27
C TYR A 24 -10.25 15.90 1.89
N ARG A 25 -10.46 14.63 2.19
CA ARG A 25 -11.69 14.16 2.82
C ARG A 25 -11.41 13.90 4.29
N PHE A 26 -12.18 14.58 5.14
CA PHE A 26 -12.17 14.33 6.59
C PHE A 26 -12.44 12.85 6.85
N LYS A 27 -11.39 12.13 7.16
CA LYS A 27 -11.46 10.72 7.55
C LYS A 27 -11.29 10.65 9.05
N THR A 28 -12.15 9.90 9.70
CA THR A 28 -12.06 9.67 11.14
C THR A 28 -11.20 8.45 11.40
N PHE A 29 -10.32 8.56 12.39
CA PHE A 29 -9.50 7.44 12.86
C PHE A 29 -10.09 6.92 14.17
N SER A 30 -10.08 5.62 14.35
CA SER A 30 -10.64 4.97 15.55
C SER A 30 -9.76 5.18 16.79
N CYS A 31 -8.46 5.34 16.59
CA CYS A 31 -7.49 5.55 17.67
C CYS A 31 -6.18 6.17 17.13
N LYS A 32 -5.33 6.66 18.06
CA LYS A 32 -4.03 7.24 17.75
C LYS A 32 -3.11 6.26 17.01
N ALA A 33 -3.15 4.98 17.37
CA ALA A 33 -2.32 3.95 16.73
C ALA A 33 -2.66 3.80 15.24
N GLN A 34 -3.95 3.75 14.89
CA GLN A 34 -4.40 3.72 13.51
C GLN A 34 -3.90 4.94 12.73
N TYR A 35 -4.03 6.14 13.29
CA TYR A 35 -3.54 7.36 12.66
C TYR A 35 -2.04 7.30 12.38
N GLN A 36 -1.23 6.89 13.37
CA GLN A 36 0.23 6.76 13.21
C GLN A 36 0.61 5.73 12.14
N MET A 37 -0.06 4.57 12.11
CA MET A 37 0.14 3.54 11.10
C MET A 37 -0.18 4.07 9.69
N VAL A 38 -1.28 4.80 9.53
CA VAL A 38 -1.67 5.40 8.25
C VAL A 38 -0.66 6.45 7.79
N LEU A 39 -0.18 7.32 8.70
CA LEU A 39 0.85 8.31 8.36
C LEU A 39 2.15 7.65 7.92
N ALA A 40 2.64 6.67 8.67
CA ALA A 40 3.86 5.94 8.33
C ALA A 40 3.73 5.24 6.96
N THR A 41 2.57 4.63 6.70
CA THR A 41 2.29 4.00 5.40
C THR A 41 2.20 5.02 4.28
N LEU A 42 1.56 6.17 4.50
CA LEU A 42 1.44 7.23 3.50
C LEU A 42 2.81 7.78 3.10
N HIS A 43 3.71 8.00 4.07
CA HIS A 43 5.08 8.42 3.81
C HIS A 43 5.80 7.40 2.90
N LYS A 44 5.75 6.11 3.25
CA LYS A 44 6.33 5.04 2.42
C LYS A 44 5.70 4.97 1.01
N LEU A 45 4.38 5.14 0.90
CA LEU A 45 3.69 5.17 -0.39
C LEU A 45 4.15 6.33 -1.27
N GLN A 46 4.35 7.52 -0.70
CA GLN A 46 4.85 8.68 -1.44
C GLN A 46 6.26 8.44 -2.00
N GLU A 47 7.11 7.73 -1.25
CA GLU A 47 8.45 7.35 -1.72
C GLU A 47 8.42 6.21 -2.74
N SER A 48 7.43 5.34 -2.71
CA SER A 48 7.35 4.14 -3.54
C SER A 48 7.33 4.42 -5.05
N GLY A 49 6.89 5.61 -5.44
CA GLY A 49 6.74 6.03 -6.82
C GLY A 49 5.50 5.50 -7.54
N PHE A 50 4.71 4.62 -6.92
CA PHE A 50 3.45 4.10 -7.51
C PHE A 50 2.18 4.51 -6.76
N TYR A 51 2.29 5.51 -5.90
CA TYR A 51 1.15 6.16 -5.26
C TYR A 51 0.72 7.39 -6.07
N TRP A 52 -0.45 7.32 -6.65
CA TRP A 52 -1.01 8.31 -7.57
C TRP A 52 -1.93 9.33 -6.89
N SER A 53 -1.92 9.38 -5.55
CA SER A 53 -2.67 10.36 -4.76
C SER A 53 -4.16 10.41 -5.12
N SER A 54 -4.69 11.60 -5.38
CA SER A 54 -6.12 11.90 -5.49
C SER A 54 -6.75 11.64 -6.87
N ILE A 55 -6.12 10.87 -7.75
CA ILE A 55 -6.74 10.51 -9.03
C ILE A 55 -8.05 9.74 -8.81
N THR A 56 -9.01 9.96 -9.68
CA THR A 56 -10.29 9.25 -9.65
C THR A 56 -10.18 7.82 -10.19
N GLY A 57 -11.20 6.98 -9.93
CA GLY A 57 -11.26 5.65 -10.53
C GLY A 57 -11.31 5.67 -12.05
N LYS A 58 -11.92 6.71 -12.66
CA LYS A 58 -11.97 6.89 -14.13
C LYS A 58 -10.59 7.20 -14.70
N GLU A 59 -9.84 8.08 -14.04
CA GLU A 59 -8.46 8.40 -14.44
C GLU A 59 -7.54 7.20 -14.28
N ALA A 60 -7.63 6.47 -13.16
CA ALA A 60 -6.87 5.24 -12.97
C ALA A 60 -7.18 4.19 -14.05
N ASN A 61 -8.46 4.05 -14.45
CA ASN A 61 -8.85 3.16 -15.54
C ASN A 61 -8.25 3.60 -16.89
N ALA A 62 -8.25 4.90 -17.19
CA ALA A 62 -7.66 5.44 -18.41
C ALA A 62 -6.14 5.23 -18.45
N ILE A 63 -5.45 5.51 -17.33
CA ILE A 63 -4.01 5.32 -17.20
C ILE A 63 -3.63 3.85 -17.39
N LEU A 64 -4.35 2.93 -16.74
CA LEU A 64 -4.08 1.49 -16.83
C LEU A 64 -4.58 0.85 -18.14
N ALA A 65 -5.37 1.54 -18.95
CA ALA A 65 -5.98 0.96 -20.16
C ALA A 65 -4.94 0.39 -21.13
N ALA A 66 -3.84 1.13 -21.35
CA ALA A 66 -2.75 0.76 -22.26
C ALA A 66 -1.70 -0.15 -21.64
N GLU A 67 -1.79 -0.41 -20.32
CA GLU A 67 -0.79 -1.19 -19.60
C GLU A 67 -1.04 -2.70 -19.73
N ALA A 68 0.02 -3.47 -19.55
CA ALA A 68 -0.06 -4.94 -19.51
C ALA A 68 -0.87 -5.43 -18.30
N THR A 69 -1.52 -6.58 -18.44
CA THR A 69 -2.19 -7.27 -17.32
C THR A 69 -1.24 -7.47 -16.16
N GLY A 70 -1.73 -7.24 -14.93
CA GLY A 70 -0.93 -7.27 -13.71
C GLY A 70 -0.22 -5.95 -13.37
N THR A 71 -0.32 -4.92 -14.23
CA THR A 71 0.14 -3.56 -13.87
C THR A 71 -0.85 -2.95 -12.88
N PHE A 72 -0.35 -2.32 -11.83
CA PHE A 72 -1.17 -1.77 -10.75
C PHE A 72 -0.64 -0.43 -10.23
N LEU A 73 -1.49 0.30 -9.54
CA LEU A 73 -1.16 1.52 -8.80
C LEU A 73 -1.98 1.60 -7.51
N VAL A 74 -1.49 2.37 -6.54
CA VAL A 74 -2.24 2.73 -5.33
C VAL A 74 -2.66 4.19 -5.43
N ARG A 75 -3.87 4.50 -5.01
CA ARG A 75 -4.43 5.85 -4.99
C ARG A 75 -5.34 6.07 -3.80
N ASP A 76 -5.75 7.31 -3.57
CA ASP A 76 -6.79 7.62 -2.60
C ASP A 76 -8.11 6.97 -2.98
N SER A 77 -8.85 6.53 -1.98
CA SER A 77 -10.18 6.02 -2.22
C SER A 77 -11.18 7.15 -2.48
N SER A 78 -12.00 7.00 -3.51
CA SER A 78 -13.16 7.87 -3.74
C SER A 78 -14.33 7.58 -2.77
N ASP A 79 -14.29 6.45 -2.06
CA ASP A 79 -15.24 6.08 -1.02
C ASP A 79 -14.79 6.65 0.34
N ASN A 80 -15.68 7.38 1.01
CA ASN A 80 -15.39 8.02 2.31
C ASN A 80 -15.06 7.02 3.43
N ARG A 81 -15.46 5.77 3.29
CA ARG A 81 -15.19 4.70 4.27
C ARG A 81 -13.80 4.10 4.16
N HIS A 82 -13.08 4.35 3.07
CA HIS A 82 -11.78 3.76 2.79
C HIS A 82 -10.74 4.84 2.55
N LEU A 83 -9.51 4.62 3.01
CA LEU A 83 -8.40 5.55 2.79
C LEU A 83 -7.79 5.37 1.40
N PHE A 84 -7.54 4.12 1.01
CA PHE A 84 -6.80 3.79 -0.19
C PHE A 84 -7.54 2.78 -1.06
N THR A 85 -7.21 2.80 -2.34
CA THR A 85 -7.68 1.85 -3.36
C THR A 85 -6.48 1.35 -4.16
N LEU A 86 -6.40 0.04 -4.33
CA LEU A 86 -5.51 -0.61 -5.28
C LEU A 86 -6.24 -0.75 -6.62
N SER A 87 -5.72 -0.13 -7.67
CA SER A 87 -6.23 -0.24 -9.02
C SER A 87 -5.30 -1.16 -9.82
N VAL A 88 -5.84 -2.22 -10.43
CA VAL A 88 -5.05 -3.24 -11.14
C VAL A 88 -5.64 -3.52 -12.51
N LYS A 89 -4.77 -3.62 -13.53
CA LYS A 89 -5.12 -4.09 -14.87
C LYS A 89 -5.30 -5.59 -14.87
N THR A 90 -6.46 -6.06 -15.25
CA THR A 90 -6.77 -7.48 -15.44
C THR A 90 -7.10 -7.77 -16.91
N SER A 91 -7.22 -9.04 -17.27
CA SER A 91 -7.69 -9.47 -18.59
C SER A 91 -9.09 -8.92 -18.93
N MET A 92 -9.90 -8.62 -17.91
CA MET A 92 -11.26 -8.08 -18.04
C MET A 92 -11.31 -6.57 -17.74
N GLY A 93 -10.25 -5.82 -18.03
CA GLY A 93 -10.14 -4.40 -17.75
C GLY A 93 -9.62 -4.08 -16.36
N THR A 94 -9.67 -2.81 -15.96
CA THR A 94 -9.17 -2.38 -14.66
C THR A 94 -10.15 -2.69 -13.54
N LYS A 95 -9.66 -3.27 -12.46
CA LYS A 95 -10.40 -3.50 -11.21
C LYS A 95 -9.87 -2.61 -10.11
N ASN A 96 -10.79 -2.08 -9.30
CA ASN A 96 -10.50 -1.17 -8.20
C ASN A 96 -10.83 -1.86 -6.88
N LEU A 97 -9.81 -2.26 -6.13
CA LEU A 97 -9.92 -2.98 -4.87
C LEU A 97 -9.76 -2.01 -3.71
N ARG A 98 -10.76 -1.95 -2.84
CA ARG A 98 -10.67 -1.12 -1.63
C ARG A 98 -9.73 -1.78 -0.63
N ILE A 99 -8.84 -0.97 -0.06
CA ILE A 99 -7.98 -1.39 1.04
C ILE A 99 -8.70 -1.04 2.33
N GLN A 100 -9.03 -2.06 3.11
CA GLN A 100 -9.60 -1.91 4.44
C GLN A 100 -8.50 -1.51 5.42
N CYS A 101 -8.88 -0.72 6.42
CA CYS A 101 -7.97 -0.29 7.47
C CYS A 101 -8.71 -0.43 8.81
N ASP A 102 -8.24 -1.32 9.65
CA ASP A 102 -8.69 -1.43 11.03
C ASP A 102 -7.77 -0.66 12.00
N ALA A 103 -7.87 -0.92 13.29
CA ALA A 103 -7.08 -0.21 14.30
C ALA A 103 -5.56 -0.41 14.17
N SER A 104 -5.12 -1.51 13.56
CA SER A 104 -3.72 -1.94 13.56
C SER A 104 -3.23 -2.55 12.24
N SER A 105 -4.09 -2.66 11.22
CA SER A 105 -3.73 -3.35 10.00
C SER A 105 -4.47 -2.89 8.75
N PHE A 106 -3.90 -3.24 7.59
CA PHE A 106 -4.48 -3.13 6.26
C PHE A 106 -4.73 -4.52 5.67
N TYR A 107 -5.83 -4.65 4.95
CA TYR A 107 -6.16 -5.86 4.21
C TYR A 107 -7.03 -5.55 2.99
N LEU A 108 -7.07 -6.43 1.99
CA LEU A 108 -7.95 -6.26 0.85
C LEU A 108 -9.39 -6.61 1.23
N GLN A 109 -10.34 -5.85 0.71
CA GLN A 109 -11.75 -6.16 0.87
C GLN A 109 -12.05 -7.52 0.25
N THR A 110 -12.65 -8.40 1.02
CA THR A 110 -13.05 -9.75 0.62
C THR A 110 -14.52 -10.00 0.93
N ASP A 111 -15.04 -11.15 0.54
CA ASP A 111 -16.37 -11.61 0.94
C ASP A 111 -16.46 -11.67 2.47
N PRO A 112 -17.54 -11.12 3.08
CA PRO A 112 -17.76 -11.18 4.53
C PRO A 112 -17.65 -12.59 5.15
N LYS A 113 -17.90 -13.64 4.37
CA LYS A 113 -17.76 -15.03 4.81
C LYS A 113 -16.32 -15.50 4.99
N ASN A 114 -15.36 -14.78 4.41
CA ASN A 114 -13.95 -15.16 4.36
C ASN A 114 -13.03 -14.20 5.13
N ILE A 115 -13.57 -13.26 5.91
CA ILE A 115 -12.79 -12.21 6.60
C ILE A 115 -11.73 -12.82 7.54
N SER A 116 -12.03 -13.92 8.21
CA SER A 116 -11.11 -14.56 9.17
C SER A 116 -9.86 -15.18 8.54
N SER A 117 -9.86 -15.39 7.23
CA SER A 117 -8.74 -16.00 6.49
C SER A 117 -7.89 -15.01 5.70
N VAL A 118 -8.23 -13.71 5.75
CA VAL A 118 -7.54 -12.67 4.99
C VAL A 118 -6.26 -12.26 5.70
N PRO A 119 -5.13 -12.17 5.00
CA PRO A 119 -3.89 -11.70 5.60
C PRO A 119 -3.96 -10.20 5.93
N HIS A 120 -3.46 -9.85 7.10
CA HIS A 120 -3.42 -8.50 7.63
C HIS A 120 -1.98 -7.98 7.68
N PHE A 121 -1.77 -6.70 7.37
CA PHE A 121 -0.45 -6.08 7.26
C PHE A 121 -0.43 -4.72 7.95
N ASP A 122 0.68 -4.39 8.58
CA ASP A 122 0.93 -3.09 9.20
C ASP A 122 1.23 -1.98 8.18
N CYS A 123 1.48 -2.36 6.90
CA CYS A 123 1.81 -1.44 5.82
C CYS A 123 1.24 -1.92 4.48
N ILE A 124 0.77 -0.97 3.64
CA ILE A 124 0.24 -1.28 2.30
C ILE A 124 1.33 -1.83 1.37
N LEU A 125 2.59 -1.43 1.51
CA LEU A 125 3.67 -1.98 0.70
C LEU A 125 3.86 -3.48 0.98
N LYS A 126 3.79 -3.91 2.25
CA LYS A 126 3.83 -5.32 2.63
C LYS A 126 2.60 -6.09 2.10
N LEU A 127 1.42 -5.47 2.17
CA LEU A 127 0.20 -6.01 1.58
C LEU A 127 0.37 -6.25 0.08
N VAL A 128 0.80 -5.24 -0.68
CA VAL A 128 1.01 -5.35 -2.13
C VAL A 128 2.06 -6.40 -2.45
N HIS A 129 3.20 -6.37 -1.76
CA HIS A 129 4.29 -7.35 -1.95
C HIS A 129 3.85 -8.79 -1.69
N TYR A 130 2.96 -9.00 -0.72
CA TYR A 130 2.40 -10.34 -0.44
C TYR A 130 1.59 -10.90 -1.61
N TYR A 131 0.84 -10.04 -2.32
CA TYR A 131 0.03 -10.44 -3.47
C TYR A 131 0.82 -10.46 -4.80
N MET A 132 2.05 -9.97 -4.81
CA MET A 132 2.94 -10.09 -5.97
C MET A 132 3.50 -11.50 -6.07
N PRO A 133 3.68 -12.06 -7.30
CA PRO A 133 4.35 -13.33 -7.48
C PRO A 133 5.80 -13.20 -6.99
N LEU A 134 6.23 -14.16 -6.18
CA LEU A 134 7.62 -14.23 -5.73
C LEU A 134 8.53 -14.40 -6.93
N SER A 135 9.62 -13.63 -7.00
CA SER A 135 10.68 -13.76 -8.00
C SER A 135 11.12 -15.22 -8.09
N LYS A 136 11.44 -15.67 -9.33
CA LYS A 136 11.81 -17.03 -9.68
C LYS A 136 12.66 -17.73 -8.60
N GLY A 137 12.07 -18.68 -7.89
CA GLY A 137 12.79 -19.51 -6.92
C GLY A 137 12.00 -19.94 -5.68
N ASN A 138 11.04 -19.15 -5.22
CA ASN A 138 10.19 -19.54 -4.09
C ASN A 138 8.72 -19.54 -4.52
N SER A 139 8.30 -20.56 -5.24
CA SER A 139 6.88 -20.85 -5.44
C SER A 139 6.23 -21.05 -4.08
N ARG A 140 5.51 -20.03 -3.57
CA ARG A 140 4.47 -20.33 -2.59
C ARG A 140 3.46 -21.17 -3.33
N SER A 141 3.54 -22.47 -3.11
CA SER A 141 2.69 -23.49 -3.69
C SER A 141 1.24 -23.04 -3.74
N GLY A 142 0.75 -22.71 -4.95
CA GLY A 142 -0.64 -22.92 -5.30
C GLY A 142 -1.68 -21.87 -4.92
N ASN A 143 -1.40 -20.78 -4.23
CA ASN A 143 -2.44 -19.82 -3.84
C ASN A 143 -2.65 -18.76 -4.93
N THR A 144 -3.53 -19.04 -5.88
CA THR A 144 -4.06 -18.00 -6.78
C THR A 144 -5.15 -17.23 -6.05
N PHE A 145 -4.97 -15.93 -5.93
CA PHE A 145 -5.99 -15.02 -5.39
C PHE A 145 -6.95 -14.62 -6.49
N TYR A 146 -8.21 -14.36 -6.11
CA TYR A 146 -9.24 -14.03 -7.08
C TYR A 146 -10.04 -12.80 -6.65
N ILE A 147 -10.42 -12.02 -7.65
CA ILE A 147 -11.40 -10.93 -7.52
C ILE A 147 -12.74 -11.49 -7.98
N TYR A 148 -13.77 -11.33 -7.17
CA TYR A 148 -15.15 -11.63 -7.56
C TYR A 148 -15.85 -10.34 -7.98
N SER A 149 -16.31 -10.27 -9.22
CA SER A 149 -16.97 -9.10 -9.77
C SER A 149 -18.10 -9.51 -10.69
N SER A 150 -19.34 -9.15 -10.35
CA SER A 150 -20.55 -9.42 -11.17
C SER A 150 -20.74 -10.91 -11.51
N GLY A 151 -20.34 -11.82 -10.62
CA GLY A 151 -20.40 -13.26 -10.84
C GLY A 151 -19.15 -13.88 -11.46
N ASP A 152 -18.24 -13.07 -11.99
CA ASP A 152 -16.99 -13.53 -12.57
C ASP A 152 -15.90 -13.70 -11.52
N LYS A 153 -15.09 -14.75 -11.70
CA LYS A 153 -13.91 -15.07 -10.90
C LYS A 153 -12.66 -14.69 -11.69
N ILE A 154 -12.03 -13.57 -11.35
CA ILE A 154 -10.90 -12.98 -12.07
C ILE A 154 -9.62 -13.16 -11.26
N PRO A 155 -8.52 -13.71 -11.81
CA PRO A 155 -7.26 -13.82 -11.12
C PRO A 155 -6.74 -12.43 -10.69
N LEU A 156 -6.31 -12.31 -9.44
CA LEU A 156 -5.60 -11.13 -8.95
C LEU A 156 -4.09 -11.36 -9.17
N GLU A 157 -3.54 -10.66 -10.14
CA GLU A 157 -2.12 -10.69 -10.47
C GLU A 157 -1.53 -9.31 -10.30
N LEU A 158 -0.61 -9.14 -9.34
CA LEU A 158 0.14 -7.89 -9.12
C LEU A 158 1.57 -8.09 -9.61
N ILE A 159 1.85 -7.78 -10.87
CA ILE A 159 3.14 -8.09 -11.50
C ILE A 159 4.08 -6.90 -11.41
N ARG A 160 3.59 -5.70 -11.76
CA ARG A 160 4.42 -4.50 -11.87
C ARG A 160 3.69 -3.26 -11.36
N PRO A 161 4.29 -2.49 -10.43
CA PRO A 161 3.75 -1.18 -10.08
C PRO A 161 3.92 -0.20 -11.24
N LEU A 162 2.92 0.65 -11.46
CA LEU A 162 2.98 1.76 -12.41
C LEU A 162 3.49 3.00 -11.69
N SER A 163 4.70 3.41 -12.02
CA SER A 163 5.32 4.59 -11.41
C SER A 163 4.74 5.90 -11.96
N CYS A 164 4.43 6.83 -11.07
CA CYS A 164 4.05 8.21 -11.39
C CYS A 164 5.24 9.17 -11.36
N SER A 165 6.40 8.74 -10.84
CA SER A 165 7.61 9.53 -10.71
C SER A 165 8.86 8.66 -10.84
N LEU A 166 9.98 9.29 -11.18
CA LEU A 166 11.29 8.62 -11.18
C LEU A 166 11.81 8.50 -9.75
N SER A 167 12.17 7.29 -9.36
CA SER A 167 12.83 7.03 -8.08
C SER A 167 14.29 7.51 -8.11
N THR A 168 14.78 8.04 -6.99
CA THR A 168 16.20 8.38 -6.84
C THR A 168 17.05 7.09 -6.85
N LEU A 169 18.32 7.20 -7.24
CA LEU A 169 19.24 6.07 -7.19
C LEU A 169 19.37 5.52 -5.77
N GLN A 170 19.41 6.39 -4.76
CA GLN A 170 19.46 6.01 -3.36
C GLN A 170 18.26 5.14 -2.97
N HIS A 171 17.05 5.52 -3.40
CA HIS A 171 15.84 4.74 -3.14
C HIS A 171 15.84 3.40 -3.87
N LEU A 172 16.31 3.36 -5.12
CA LEU A 172 16.45 2.11 -5.87
C LEU A 172 17.44 1.15 -5.20
N CYS A 173 18.59 1.65 -4.74
CA CYS A 173 19.55 0.86 -3.95
C CYS A 173 18.91 0.31 -2.67
N ARG A 174 18.16 1.14 -1.92
CA ARG A 174 17.45 0.74 -0.71
C ARG A 174 16.47 -0.41 -0.97
N LYS A 175 15.66 -0.30 -2.01
CA LYS A 175 14.72 -1.36 -2.42
C LYS A 175 15.44 -2.66 -2.77
N THR A 176 16.55 -2.56 -3.52
CA THR A 176 17.35 -3.73 -3.88
C THR A 176 17.94 -4.41 -2.64
N VAL A 177 18.49 -3.63 -1.73
CA VAL A 177 19.02 -4.16 -0.45
C VAL A 177 17.92 -4.83 0.36
N ASN A 178 16.77 -4.19 0.51
CA ASN A 178 15.63 -4.76 1.25
C ASN A 178 15.07 -6.04 0.60
N GLY A 179 15.24 -6.23 -0.70
CA GLY A 179 14.83 -7.44 -1.42
C GLY A 179 15.81 -8.61 -1.29
N HIS A 180 17.07 -8.34 -0.96
CA HIS A 180 18.14 -9.35 -0.95
C HIS A 180 18.72 -9.64 0.43
N LEU A 181 18.64 -8.67 1.36
CA LEU A 181 19.13 -8.86 2.72
C LEU A 181 17.99 -9.32 3.62
N ASP A 182 18.18 -10.48 4.22
CA ASP A 182 17.50 -10.79 5.47
C ASP A 182 18.12 -9.89 6.57
N ILE A 183 17.52 -8.71 6.72
CA ILE A 183 17.98 -7.68 7.67
C ILE A 183 17.96 -8.21 9.10
N SER A 184 17.14 -9.22 9.39
CA SER A 184 17.05 -9.85 10.70
C SER A 184 18.30 -10.67 11.05
N SER A 185 18.92 -11.30 10.06
CA SER A 185 20.09 -12.18 10.28
C SER A 185 21.45 -11.52 10.04
N LYS A 186 21.53 -10.54 9.12
CA LYS A 186 22.78 -9.84 8.76
C LYS A 186 22.81 -8.36 9.15
N GLY A 187 21.70 -7.88 9.69
CA GLY A 187 21.57 -6.46 10.09
C GLY A 187 22.62 -6.01 11.11
N ASP A 188 23.15 -6.91 11.95
CA ASP A 188 24.12 -6.54 12.99
C ASP A 188 25.48 -6.11 12.42
N GLN A 189 25.78 -6.45 11.18
CA GLN A 189 27.03 -6.06 10.51
C GLN A 189 26.95 -4.68 9.85
N LEU A 190 25.75 -4.08 9.74
CA LEU A 190 25.58 -2.77 9.11
C LEU A 190 25.79 -1.62 10.11
N PRO A 191 26.42 -0.51 9.70
CA PRO A 191 26.46 0.72 10.50
C PRO A 191 25.07 1.21 10.89
N HIS A 192 24.92 1.75 12.10
CA HIS A 192 23.61 2.19 12.62
C HIS A 192 22.85 3.15 11.69
N PRO A 193 23.46 4.20 11.08
CA PRO A 193 22.76 5.08 10.17
C PRO A 193 22.19 4.35 8.93
N LEU A 194 22.89 3.34 8.45
CA LEU A 194 22.42 2.55 7.29
C LEU A 194 21.25 1.63 7.70
N LYS A 195 21.30 1.06 8.89
CA LYS A 195 20.17 0.28 9.43
C LYS A 195 18.90 1.13 9.52
N GLU A 196 18.99 2.33 10.08
CA GLU A 196 17.85 3.25 10.20
C GLU A 196 17.31 3.63 8.81
N PHE A 197 18.19 4.00 7.89
CA PHE A 197 17.81 4.30 6.51
C PHE A 197 17.06 3.15 5.82
N LEU A 198 17.48 1.90 6.02
CA LEU A 198 16.81 0.73 5.44
C LEU A 198 15.45 0.47 6.10
N LYS A 199 15.32 0.71 7.42
CA LYS A 199 14.08 0.52 8.16
C LYS A 199 13.00 1.55 7.82
N GLU A 200 13.36 2.77 7.46
CA GLU A 200 12.41 3.81 7.06
C GLU A 200 11.51 3.36 5.89
N TYR A 201 12.06 2.55 5.00
CA TYR A 201 11.35 1.97 3.86
C TYR A 201 11.64 0.47 3.76
N ASP A 202 11.04 -0.31 4.60
CA ASP A 202 11.26 -1.75 4.78
C ASP A 202 10.56 -2.61 3.71
N SER A 203 10.67 -2.21 2.43
CA SER A 203 10.01 -2.89 1.31
C SER A 203 10.94 -3.02 0.09
N PRO A 204 10.85 -4.14 -0.65
CA PRO A 204 11.59 -4.35 -1.89
C PRO A 204 10.90 -3.77 -3.15
N ILE A 205 9.69 -3.20 -3.02
CA ILE A 205 8.87 -2.70 -4.13
C ILE A 205 8.75 -1.18 -4.15
#